data_601868f1ab96f08598d2b2d1c412a004
#
_entry.id   601868f1ab96f08598d2b2d1c412a004
#
_cell.length_a   1.000
_cell.length_b   1.000
_cell.length_c   1.000
_cell.angle_alpha   90.00
_cell.angle_beta   90.00
_cell.angle_gamma   90.00
#
_symmetry.space_group_name_H-M   'P 1'
#
loop_
_entity.id
_entity.type
_entity.pdbx_description
1 polymer ?
#
loop_
_entity_poly.entity_id
_entity_poly.type
_entity_poly.pdbx_seq_one_letter_code
_entity_poly.pdbx_strand_id
1 'polypeptide(L)'
;MADGTETGADANAETVTASVIGGSGFTGGELLRLLAGHPNFDITEVTSRSKAGKSVGSVHPPLRGSDLRFTEPDDLESVDVLFAATPHGVSMGRIDDFFDIADTVVDLSADFRLESEAQYEEWYDGHEAPEYLEKAEYALPEINRENLAGADLIAGGGCNATATILGLYPLFEHGILEGGEQIVVDVKVGSSEGGAGGGEASSHPERSGVVRPYAPTGHRHEAEIEQFLDTSVAFTCHAVDMIRGASATNHVFPSGPVSKGDLWQAYRGCYEDEPFVRMAAGGSGVYRYPEPKAVAGTNLAEVGFELDPSNKRIVVFSAIDNMMKGSAGQAVHAANVALGLEETAGLEFTGLHPVGAP
;
A
#
# COMPACT_ATOMS: atom_id res chain seq x y z
N MET A 1 18.52 -43.17 16.30
CA MET A 1 19.05 -42.71 15.00
C MET A 1 17.92 -41.88 14.37
N ALA A 2 18.00 -40.61 14.54
CA ALA A 2 17.06 -39.64 13.94
C ALA A 2 17.76 -39.07 12.70
N ASP A 3 17.16 -39.35 11.57
CA ASP A 3 17.62 -38.90 10.27
C ASP A 3 17.33 -37.39 10.16
N GLY A 4 18.37 -36.60 10.07
CA GLY A 4 18.29 -35.16 9.90
C GLY A 4 18.12 -34.87 8.40
N THR A 5 16.90 -34.56 8.00
CA THR A 5 16.66 -33.87 6.73
C THR A 5 17.06 -32.42 6.87
N GLU A 6 18.28 -32.10 6.47
CA GLU A 6 18.67 -30.74 6.13
C GLU A 6 17.79 -30.31 4.94
N THR A 7 16.88 -29.40 5.17
CA THR A 7 16.24 -28.65 4.10
C THR A 7 17.31 -27.73 3.50
N GLY A 8 17.84 -28.15 2.37
CA GLY A 8 18.74 -27.34 1.58
C GLY A 8 18.01 -26.04 1.17
N ALA A 9 18.46 -24.91 1.66
CA ALA A 9 18.20 -23.65 1.03
C ALA A 9 18.78 -23.72 -0.38
N ASP A 10 17.96 -23.48 -1.39
CA ASP A 10 18.39 -23.37 -2.77
C ASP A 10 19.40 -22.21 -2.88
N ALA A 11 20.70 -22.58 -3.02
CA ALA A 11 21.82 -21.66 -3.05
C ALA A 11 22.00 -21.02 -4.45
N ASN A 12 20.90 -20.64 -5.11
CA ASN A 12 20.94 -20.00 -6.42
C ASN A 12 19.81 -18.96 -6.60
N ALA A 13 19.36 -18.32 -5.52
CA ALA A 13 18.50 -17.17 -5.63
C ALA A 13 19.35 -16.01 -6.17
N GLU A 14 18.99 -15.48 -7.32
CA GLU A 14 19.61 -14.30 -7.92
C GLU A 14 19.48 -13.13 -6.93
N THR A 15 20.61 -12.53 -6.55
CA THR A 15 20.61 -11.40 -5.63
C THR A 15 20.32 -10.15 -6.43
N VAL A 16 19.28 -9.41 -6.04
CA VAL A 16 18.84 -8.14 -6.64
C VAL A 16 19.39 -7.01 -5.80
N THR A 17 20.17 -6.13 -6.39
CA THR A 17 20.67 -4.93 -5.72
C THR A 17 19.58 -3.86 -5.63
N ALA A 18 19.42 -3.23 -4.47
CA ALA A 18 18.38 -2.25 -4.22
C ALA A 18 18.89 -1.02 -3.49
N SER A 19 18.45 0.16 -3.93
CA SER A 19 18.69 1.42 -3.23
C SER A 19 17.38 2.09 -2.81
N VAL A 20 17.43 2.85 -1.71
CA VAL A 20 16.26 3.53 -1.14
C VAL A 20 16.49 5.02 -1.05
N ILE A 21 15.76 5.81 -1.82
CA ILE A 21 15.72 7.27 -1.70
C ILE A 21 14.67 7.67 -0.65
N GLY A 22 15.01 8.65 0.21
CA GLY A 22 14.11 9.09 1.27
C GLY A 22 14.03 8.15 2.46
N GLY A 23 15.06 7.33 2.66
CA GLY A 23 15.12 6.28 3.68
C GLY A 23 14.92 6.73 5.11
N SER A 24 14.99 8.04 5.44
CA SER A 24 14.79 8.54 6.81
C SER A 24 13.32 8.84 7.19
N GLY A 25 12.39 8.74 6.24
CA GLY A 25 10.95 8.84 6.47
C GLY A 25 10.36 7.56 7.10
N PHE A 26 9.08 7.59 7.47
CA PHE A 26 8.41 6.39 7.98
C PHE A 26 8.33 5.30 6.91
N THR A 27 7.90 5.65 5.69
CA THR A 27 7.84 4.73 4.54
C THR A 27 9.22 4.14 4.21
N GLY A 28 10.26 5.00 4.12
CA GLY A 28 11.62 4.53 3.88
C GLY A 28 12.14 3.60 4.98
N GLY A 29 11.84 3.91 6.25
CA GLY A 29 12.19 3.05 7.38
C GLY A 29 11.48 1.69 7.35
N GLU A 30 10.24 1.65 6.88
CA GLU A 30 9.49 0.42 6.72
C GLU A 30 10.01 -0.42 5.54
N LEU A 31 10.32 0.22 4.40
CA LEU A 31 11.01 -0.42 3.28
C LEU A 31 12.32 -1.07 3.74
N LEU A 32 13.18 -0.31 4.41
CA LEU A 32 14.46 -0.82 4.91
C LEU A 32 14.29 -2.01 5.85
N ARG A 33 13.24 -2.00 6.70
CA ARG A 33 12.92 -3.13 7.58
C ARG A 33 12.55 -4.40 6.80
N LEU A 34 11.79 -4.24 5.72
CA LEU A 34 11.37 -5.35 4.86
C LEU A 34 12.55 -5.86 4.03
N LEU A 35 13.24 -4.97 3.33
CA LEU A 35 14.35 -5.33 2.46
C LEU A 35 15.52 -5.96 3.24
N ALA A 36 15.81 -5.51 4.46
CA ALA A 36 16.86 -6.11 5.30
C ALA A 36 16.60 -7.56 5.71
N GLY A 37 15.34 -8.01 5.65
CA GLY A 37 14.95 -9.40 5.90
C GLY A 37 14.56 -10.18 4.64
N HIS A 38 14.65 -9.57 3.48
CA HIS A 38 14.22 -10.15 2.22
C HIS A 38 15.27 -11.13 1.69
N PRO A 39 14.89 -12.34 1.22
CA PRO A 39 15.86 -13.36 0.80
C PRO A 39 16.63 -13.00 -0.48
N ASN A 40 16.08 -12.11 -1.33
CA ASN A 40 16.64 -11.80 -2.65
C ASN A 40 17.22 -10.38 -2.74
N PHE A 41 16.79 -9.41 -1.92
CA PHE A 41 17.30 -8.04 -2.00
C PHE A 41 18.56 -7.84 -1.18
N ASP A 42 19.55 -7.16 -1.78
CA ASP A 42 20.72 -6.61 -1.10
C ASP A 42 20.65 -5.07 -1.15
N ILE A 43 20.55 -4.44 0.02
CA ILE A 43 20.47 -2.97 0.12
C ILE A 43 21.87 -2.39 -0.03
N THR A 44 22.14 -1.77 -1.15
CA THR A 44 23.44 -1.15 -1.43
C THR A 44 23.55 0.23 -0.81
N GLU A 45 22.51 1.07 -1.00
CA GLU A 45 22.54 2.46 -0.58
C GLU A 45 21.20 2.95 -0.05
N VAL A 46 21.27 3.89 0.88
CA VAL A 46 20.09 4.52 1.48
C VAL A 46 20.33 6.02 1.57
N THR A 47 19.50 6.84 0.96
CA THR A 47 19.73 8.28 0.96
C THR A 47 18.83 9.05 1.90
N SER A 48 19.34 10.17 2.38
CA SER A 48 18.57 11.19 3.10
C SER A 48 19.32 12.52 3.16
N ARG A 49 18.75 13.57 2.56
CA ARG A 49 19.31 14.94 2.64
C ARG A 49 19.52 15.42 4.08
N SER A 50 18.62 15.13 5.01
CA SER A 50 18.68 15.64 6.39
C SER A 50 19.47 14.75 7.34
N LYS A 51 19.84 13.52 6.94
CA LYS A 51 20.48 12.52 7.81
C LYS A 51 21.76 11.93 7.21
N ALA A 52 22.24 12.45 6.07
CA ALA A 52 23.47 11.98 5.45
C ALA A 52 24.62 11.86 6.47
N GLY A 53 25.40 10.79 6.36
CA GLY A 53 26.46 10.41 7.30
C GLY A 53 26.02 9.72 8.59
N LYS A 54 24.73 9.74 8.96
CA LYS A 54 24.21 9.05 10.15
C LYS A 54 23.96 7.57 9.89
N SER A 55 24.13 6.73 10.91
CA SER A 55 23.72 5.34 10.87
C SER A 55 22.17 5.25 10.73
N VAL A 56 21.69 4.35 9.88
CA VAL A 56 20.26 4.04 9.71
C VAL A 56 19.62 3.62 11.03
N GLY A 57 20.30 2.79 11.82
CA GLY A 57 19.83 2.36 13.14
C GLY A 57 19.71 3.47 14.18
N SER A 58 20.30 4.67 13.94
CA SER A 58 20.11 5.84 14.81
C SER A 58 18.78 6.56 14.56
N VAL A 59 18.18 6.37 13.38
CA VAL A 59 16.90 6.95 12.99
C VAL A 59 15.78 5.91 13.12
N HIS A 60 16.06 4.67 12.71
CA HIS A 60 15.13 3.55 12.76
C HIS A 60 15.58 2.52 13.80
N PRO A 61 15.05 2.55 15.03
CA PRO A 61 15.47 1.65 16.10
C PRO A 61 15.43 0.14 15.80
N PRO A 62 14.47 -0.37 14.99
CA PRO A 62 14.47 -1.79 14.59
C PRO A 62 15.70 -2.24 13.81
N LEU A 63 16.40 -1.29 13.16
CA LEU A 63 17.60 -1.54 12.35
C LEU A 63 18.91 -1.26 13.11
N ARG A 64 18.87 -1.20 14.44
CA ARG A 64 20.08 -1.08 15.27
C ARG A 64 20.97 -2.30 15.09
N GLY A 65 22.26 -2.04 14.82
CA GLY A 65 23.22 -3.11 14.50
C GLY A 65 23.45 -3.33 13.00
N SER A 66 22.66 -2.67 12.13
CA SER A 66 22.96 -2.59 10.71
C SER A 66 24.14 -1.61 10.47
N ASP A 67 24.99 -1.97 9.52
CA ASP A 67 26.12 -1.13 9.09
C ASP A 67 25.71 -0.02 8.12
N LEU A 68 24.44 -0.01 7.68
CA LEU A 68 23.90 0.96 6.73
C LEU A 68 23.98 2.40 7.27
N ARG A 69 24.38 3.30 6.39
CA ARG A 69 24.44 4.74 6.64
C ARG A 69 23.69 5.49 5.55
N PHE A 70 23.09 6.61 5.91
CA PHE A 70 22.51 7.50 4.93
C PHE A 70 23.58 8.23 4.13
N THR A 71 23.45 8.23 2.81
CA THR A 71 24.26 9.01 1.86
C THR A 71 23.47 10.21 1.34
N GLU A 72 24.12 11.09 0.59
CA GLU A 72 23.42 12.15 -0.15
C GLU A 72 22.67 11.57 -1.35
N PRO A 73 21.52 12.14 -1.78
CA PRO A 73 20.71 11.59 -2.86
C PRO A 73 21.37 11.59 -4.25
N ASP A 74 22.43 12.34 -4.43
CA ASP A 74 23.11 12.50 -5.72
C ASP A 74 24.35 11.59 -5.87
N ASP A 75 24.65 10.76 -4.85
CA ASP A 75 25.83 9.89 -4.82
C ASP A 75 25.49 8.40 -5.08
N LEU A 76 24.33 8.10 -5.69
CA LEU A 76 23.88 6.72 -5.90
C LEU A 76 24.64 6.04 -7.04
N GLU A 77 25.05 4.78 -6.81
CA GLU A 77 25.56 3.87 -7.85
C GLU A 77 24.41 3.13 -8.55
N SER A 78 24.72 2.51 -9.69
CA SER A 78 23.71 1.75 -10.44
C SER A 78 23.27 0.50 -9.66
N VAL A 79 21.96 0.22 -9.70
CA VAL A 79 21.30 -0.90 -9.01
C VAL A 79 20.24 -1.54 -9.91
N ASP A 80 19.79 -2.74 -9.55
CA ASP A 80 18.69 -3.38 -10.28
C ASP A 80 17.36 -2.68 -9.98
N VAL A 81 17.12 -2.27 -8.73
CA VAL A 81 15.86 -1.64 -8.28
C VAL A 81 16.08 -0.42 -7.41
N LEU A 82 15.38 0.66 -7.74
CA LEU A 82 15.34 1.88 -6.94
C LEU A 82 13.95 2.08 -6.30
N PHE A 83 13.89 2.09 -4.98
CA PHE A 83 12.69 2.48 -4.23
C PHE A 83 12.73 3.98 -3.89
N ALA A 84 11.80 4.76 -4.44
CA ALA A 84 11.70 6.19 -4.21
C ALA A 84 10.61 6.52 -3.17
N ALA A 85 10.99 6.63 -1.89
CA ALA A 85 10.11 7.06 -0.80
C ALA A 85 10.19 8.59 -0.61
N THR A 86 9.92 9.32 -1.66
CA THR A 86 10.05 10.78 -1.73
C THR A 86 8.73 11.50 -1.45
N PRO A 87 8.76 12.77 -1.05
CA PRO A 87 7.56 13.60 -1.08
C PRO A 87 7.00 13.73 -2.51
N HIS A 88 5.69 13.97 -2.60
CA HIS A 88 5.02 14.31 -3.85
C HIS A 88 5.74 15.47 -4.59
N GLY A 89 5.83 15.37 -5.91
CA GLY A 89 6.48 16.33 -6.78
C GLY A 89 7.99 16.14 -6.92
N VAL A 90 8.60 15.19 -6.23
CA VAL A 90 10.06 14.96 -6.29
C VAL A 90 10.44 13.89 -7.29
N SER A 91 9.70 12.81 -7.37
CA SER A 91 9.99 11.70 -8.27
C SER A 91 9.84 12.10 -9.74
N MET A 92 8.75 12.80 -10.08
CA MET A 92 8.52 13.24 -11.46
C MET A 92 9.61 14.21 -11.98
N GLY A 93 10.18 15.05 -11.11
CA GLY A 93 11.29 15.94 -11.48
C GLY A 93 12.66 15.25 -11.57
N ARG A 94 12.74 13.95 -11.25
CA ARG A 94 14.00 13.19 -11.22
C ARG A 94 13.90 11.82 -11.88
N ILE A 95 12.82 11.54 -12.58
CA ILE A 95 12.56 10.18 -13.10
C ILE A 95 13.62 9.75 -14.11
N ASP A 96 14.12 10.65 -14.94
CA ASP A 96 15.20 10.37 -15.88
C ASP A 96 16.50 10.01 -15.14
N ASP A 97 16.86 10.76 -14.08
CA ASP A 97 18.01 10.44 -13.22
C ASP A 97 17.85 9.05 -12.57
N PHE A 98 16.60 8.66 -12.21
CA PHE A 98 16.35 7.38 -11.60
C PHE A 98 16.55 6.23 -12.59
N PHE A 99 16.12 6.39 -13.84
CA PHE A 99 16.36 5.41 -14.89
C PHE A 99 17.81 5.39 -15.40
N ASP A 100 18.60 6.44 -15.15
CA ASP A 100 20.04 6.41 -15.44
C ASP A 100 20.80 5.46 -14.48
N ILE A 101 20.21 5.12 -13.31
CA ILE A 101 20.86 4.33 -12.25
C ILE A 101 20.13 3.02 -11.89
N ALA A 102 18.90 2.80 -12.36
CA ALA A 102 18.15 1.60 -12.05
C ALA A 102 17.34 1.08 -13.23
N ASP A 103 17.29 -0.26 -13.38
CA ASP A 103 16.46 -0.90 -14.40
C ASP A 103 14.97 -0.84 -14.03
N THR A 104 14.65 -0.95 -12.73
CA THR A 104 13.29 -0.85 -12.19
C THR A 104 13.19 0.25 -11.15
N VAL A 105 12.19 1.12 -11.29
CA VAL A 105 11.87 2.19 -10.34
C VAL A 105 10.52 1.92 -9.67
N VAL A 106 10.52 1.86 -8.33
CA VAL A 106 9.31 1.76 -7.52
C VAL A 106 9.07 3.08 -6.82
N ASP A 107 8.16 3.88 -7.36
CA ASP A 107 7.81 5.19 -6.79
C ASP A 107 6.69 5.07 -5.76
N LEU A 108 6.94 5.48 -4.53
CA LEU A 108 5.95 5.50 -3.44
C LEU A 108 5.32 6.88 -3.23
N SER A 109 5.66 7.85 -4.08
CA SER A 109 5.01 9.16 -4.10
C SER A 109 3.63 9.08 -4.77
N ALA A 110 3.00 10.21 -5.03
CA ALA A 110 1.76 10.27 -5.79
C ALA A 110 1.97 10.61 -7.27
N ASP A 111 3.23 10.73 -7.70
CA ASP A 111 3.57 11.37 -8.97
C ASP A 111 3.10 10.55 -10.19
N PHE A 112 3.13 9.21 -10.10
CA PHE A 112 2.83 8.32 -11.23
C PHE A 112 1.58 7.44 -11.02
N ARG A 113 0.68 7.78 -10.09
CA ARG A 113 -0.50 6.96 -9.77
C ARG A 113 -1.63 7.06 -10.78
N LEU A 114 -1.73 8.19 -11.47
CA LEU A 114 -2.81 8.47 -12.42
C LEU A 114 -2.29 8.30 -13.85
N GLU A 115 -3.14 7.75 -14.73
CA GLU A 115 -2.74 7.31 -16.06
C GLU A 115 -2.60 8.46 -17.08
N SER A 116 -3.19 9.64 -16.80
CA SER A 116 -3.15 10.74 -17.74
C SER A 116 -2.82 12.08 -17.09
N GLU A 117 -2.12 12.95 -17.84
CA GLU A 117 -1.81 14.31 -17.43
C GLU A 117 -3.08 15.12 -17.10
N ALA A 118 -4.14 14.99 -17.88
CA ALA A 118 -5.39 15.72 -17.67
C ALA A 118 -6.04 15.33 -16.36
N GLN A 119 -6.09 14.03 -16.01
CA GLN A 119 -6.60 13.55 -14.74
C GLN A 119 -5.70 13.97 -13.57
N TYR A 120 -4.37 13.95 -13.77
CA TYR A 120 -3.43 14.39 -12.76
C TYR A 120 -3.63 15.88 -12.40
N GLU A 121 -3.78 16.75 -13.39
CA GLU A 121 -3.99 18.19 -13.20
C GLU A 121 -5.32 18.56 -12.52
N GLU A 122 -6.32 17.68 -12.54
CA GLU A 122 -7.57 17.88 -11.78
C GLU A 122 -7.34 17.77 -10.26
N TRP A 123 -6.34 16.97 -9.83
CA TRP A 123 -6.13 16.62 -8.43
C TRP A 123 -4.83 17.14 -7.83
N TYR A 124 -3.87 17.50 -8.70
CA TYR A 124 -2.54 17.96 -8.34
C TYR A 124 -2.16 19.20 -9.18
N ASP A 125 -1.02 19.79 -8.88
CA ASP A 125 -0.41 20.79 -9.77
C ASP A 125 0.15 20.10 -11.03
N GLY A 126 0.63 20.86 -12.03
CA GLY A 126 1.13 20.32 -13.29
C GLY A 126 2.20 19.23 -13.12
N HIS A 127 2.24 18.27 -14.05
CA HIS A 127 3.20 17.17 -14.05
C HIS A 127 4.47 17.52 -14.82
N GLU A 128 5.65 17.25 -14.24
CA GLU A 128 6.94 17.60 -14.88
C GLU A 128 7.43 16.53 -15.90
N ALA A 129 6.89 15.30 -15.85
CA ALA A 129 7.26 14.19 -16.73
C ALA A 129 6.01 13.36 -17.16
N PRO A 130 5.04 13.98 -17.86
CA PRO A 130 3.76 13.32 -18.18
C PRO A 130 3.92 12.12 -19.13
N GLU A 131 5.01 12.02 -19.89
CA GLU A 131 5.33 10.90 -20.77
C GLU A 131 5.58 9.58 -20.05
N TYR A 132 5.74 9.60 -18.74
CA TYR A 132 5.90 8.41 -17.90
C TYR A 132 4.58 7.91 -17.29
N LEU A 133 3.51 8.71 -17.32
CA LEU A 133 2.23 8.33 -16.71
C LEU A 133 1.65 7.06 -17.35
N GLU A 134 1.66 6.97 -18.68
CA GLU A 134 1.18 5.78 -19.41
C GLU A 134 2.10 4.55 -19.29
N LYS A 135 3.30 4.71 -18.75
CA LYS A 135 4.28 3.62 -18.55
C LYS A 135 4.28 3.07 -17.13
N ALA A 136 3.72 3.82 -16.20
CA ALA A 136 3.71 3.46 -14.80
C ALA A 136 2.60 2.43 -14.52
N GLU A 137 2.99 1.30 -13.94
CA GLU A 137 2.04 0.28 -13.51
C GLU A 137 1.68 0.48 -12.05
N TYR A 138 0.40 0.59 -11.77
CA TYR A 138 -0.09 0.80 -10.41
C TYR A 138 0.12 -0.45 -9.55
N ALA A 139 0.75 -0.30 -8.40
CA ALA A 139 1.15 -1.37 -7.50
C ALA A 139 -0.05 -1.97 -6.75
N LEU A 140 -0.83 -2.82 -7.42
CA LEU A 140 -1.91 -3.60 -6.80
C LEU A 140 -1.97 -5.01 -7.41
N PRO A 141 -1.01 -5.91 -7.07
CA PRO A 141 -0.89 -7.24 -7.68
C PRO A 141 -2.16 -8.08 -7.68
N GLU A 142 -3.01 -7.94 -6.70
CA GLU A 142 -4.29 -8.66 -6.61
C GLU A 142 -5.24 -8.35 -7.77
N ILE A 143 -5.02 -7.27 -8.49
CA ILE A 143 -5.89 -6.82 -9.59
C ILE A 143 -5.14 -6.77 -10.92
N ASN A 144 -3.88 -6.31 -10.93
CA ASN A 144 -3.13 -6.07 -12.17
C ASN A 144 -1.78 -6.79 -12.27
N ARG A 145 -1.68 -7.99 -11.66
CA ARG A 145 -0.44 -8.81 -11.63
C ARG A 145 0.20 -8.98 -13.01
N GLU A 146 -0.60 -9.19 -14.05
CA GLU A 146 -0.10 -9.42 -15.40
C GLU A 146 0.62 -8.19 -15.96
N ASN A 147 0.13 -6.98 -15.68
CA ASN A 147 0.75 -5.73 -16.12
C ASN A 147 2.02 -5.42 -15.32
N LEU A 148 2.02 -5.75 -14.03
CA LEU A 148 3.19 -5.56 -13.18
C LEU A 148 4.37 -6.46 -13.55
N ALA A 149 4.12 -7.62 -14.16
CA ALA A 149 5.18 -8.55 -14.53
C ALA A 149 6.13 -7.95 -15.59
N GLY A 150 7.36 -7.64 -15.20
CA GLY A 150 8.36 -7.01 -16.05
C GLY A 150 8.20 -5.50 -16.21
N ALA A 151 7.42 -4.83 -15.36
CA ALA A 151 7.27 -3.37 -15.37
C ALA A 151 8.55 -2.66 -14.91
N ASP A 152 8.98 -1.67 -15.65
CA ASP A 152 10.15 -0.84 -15.31
C ASP A 152 9.80 0.30 -14.35
N LEU A 153 8.57 0.84 -14.40
CA LEU A 153 8.07 1.88 -13.49
C LEU A 153 6.83 1.39 -12.75
N ILE A 154 6.92 1.33 -11.43
CA ILE A 154 5.86 0.87 -10.54
C ILE A 154 5.40 2.01 -9.66
N ALA A 155 4.13 2.37 -9.72
CA ALA A 155 3.52 3.43 -8.92
C ALA A 155 2.84 2.89 -7.65
N GLY A 156 3.39 3.17 -6.49
CA GLY A 156 2.82 2.77 -5.20
C GLY A 156 1.50 3.48 -4.91
N GLY A 157 0.42 2.73 -4.72
CA GLY A 157 -0.91 3.25 -4.48
C GLY A 157 -1.09 3.98 -3.14
N GLY A 158 -2.10 4.85 -3.07
CA GLY A 158 -2.51 5.51 -1.83
C GLY A 158 -3.17 4.53 -0.86
N CYS A 159 -2.81 4.58 0.43
CA CYS A 159 -3.28 3.60 1.42
C CYS A 159 -4.82 3.54 1.53
N ASN A 160 -5.50 4.68 1.50
CA ASN A 160 -6.96 4.70 1.59
C ASN A 160 -7.61 4.23 0.28
N ALA A 161 -6.98 4.49 -0.88
CA ALA A 161 -7.40 3.96 -2.17
C ALA A 161 -7.25 2.44 -2.19
N THR A 162 -6.08 1.92 -1.81
CA THR A 162 -5.82 0.47 -1.72
C THR A 162 -6.87 -0.25 -0.87
N ALA A 163 -7.15 0.28 0.35
CA ALA A 163 -8.18 -0.30 1.21
C ALA A 163 -9.57 -0.30 0.55
N THR A 164 -9.93 0.80 -0.10
CA THR A 164 -11.25 0.96 -0.73
C THR A 164 -11.39 0.08 -1.97
N ILE A 165 -10.39 0.08 -2.85
CA ILE A 165 -10.37 -0.70 -4.10
C ILE A 165 -10.47 -2.18 -3.78
N LEU A 166 -9.62 -2.72 -2.88
CA LEU A 166 -9.68 -4.13 -2.47
C LEU A 166 -11.02 -4.50 -1.84
N GLY A 167 -11.67 -3.57 -1.15
CA GLY A 167 -13.02 -3.79 -0.64
C GLY A 167 -14.08 -3.88 -1.73
N LEU A 168 -14.06 -2.99 -2.71
CA LEU A 168 -15.13 -2.83 -3.70
C LEU A 168 -14.93 -3.64 -4.99
N TYR A 169 -13.70 -3.89 -5.41
CA TYR A 169 -13.34 -4.53 -6.68
C TYR A 169 -14.17 -5.80 -6.99
N PRO A 170 -14.38 -6.76 -6.06
CA PRO A 170 -15.15 -7.95 -6.36
C PRO A 170 -16.59 -7.69 -6.79
N LEU A 171 -17.18 -6.56 -6.38
CA LEU A 171 -18.54 -6.21 -6.76
C LEU A 171 -18.64 -5.79 -8.23
N PHE A 172 -17.60 -5.12 -8.74
CA PHE A 172 -17.50 -4.72 -10.14
C PHE A 172 -17.08 -5.90 -11.02
N GLU A 173 -16.03 -6.61 -10.65
CA GLU A 173 -15.49 -7.75 -11.41
C GLU A 173 -16.55 -8.84 -11.68
N HIS A 174 -17.44 -9.06 -10.72
CA HIS A 174 -18.53 -10.04 -10.85
C HIS A 174 -19.86 -9.43 -11.31
N GLY A 175 -19.89 -8.20 -11.78
CA GLY A 175 -21.08 -7.55 -12.33
C GLY A 175 -22.24 -7.37 -11.34
N ILE A 176 -21.93 -7.27 -10.03
CA ILE A 176 -22.90 -6.89 -9.00
C ILE A 176 -23.16 -5.38 -9.08
N LEU A 177 -22.14 -4.62 -9.44
CA LEU A 177 -22.19 -3.21 -9.79
C LEU A 177 -21.76 -3.04 -11.25
N GLU A 178 -22.44 -2.15 -11.96
CA GLU A 178 -22.17 -1.86 -13.37
C GLU A 178 -21.64 -0.44 -13.60
N GLY A 179 -21.49 0.35 -12.52
CA GLY A 179 -21.18 1.77 -12.54
C GLY A 179 -22.44 2.64 -12.46
N GLY A 180 -22.29 3.80 -11.85
CA GLY A 180 -23.39 4.76 -11.63
C GLY A 180 -24.23 4.50 -10.38
N GLU A 181 -23.97 3.43 -9.63
CA GLU A 181 -24.57 3.22 -8.31
C GLU A 181 -24.02 4.22 -7.29
N GLN A 182 -24.85 4.57 -6.29
CA GLN A 182 -24.41 5.40 -5.20
C GLN A 182 -23.46 4.61 -4.28
N ILE A 183 -22.22 5.08 -4.17
CA ILE A 183 -21.19 4.52 -3.27
C ILE A 183 -20.73 5.62 -2.33
N VAL A 184 -20.80 5.36 -1.02
CA VAL A 184 -20.28 6.26 0.01
C VAL A 184 -19.15 5.56 0.73
N VAL A 185 -17.98 6.15 0.71
CA VAL A 185 -16.74 5.64 1.30
C VAL A 185 -16.37 6.50 2.51
N ASP A 186 -16.26 5.87 3.68
CA ASP A 186 -15.86 6.51 4.92
C ASP A 186 -14.62 5.81 5.49
N VAL A 187 -13.45 6.46 5.39
CA VAL A 187 -12.16 5.90 5.81
C VAL A 187 -11.73 6.49 7.16
N LYS A 188 -11.22 5.65 8.03
CA LYS A 188 -10.53 6.01 9.28
C LYS A 188 -9.05 5.63 9.13
N VAL A 189 -8.14 6.60 9.36
CA VAL A 189 -6.71 6.37 9.12
C VAL A 189 -5.84 6.83 10.27
N GLY A 190 -4.76 6.09 10.51
CA GLY A 190 -3.79 6.32 11.58
C GLY A 190 -2.85 7.49 11.32
N SER A 191 -2.21 7.99 12.39
CA SER A 191 -1.35 9.18 12.35
C SER A 191 -0.07 9.01 11.53
N SER A 192 0.37 7.78 11.28
CA SER A 192 1.56 7.50 10.46
C SER A 192 1.42 7.94 9.00
N GLU A 193 0.19 8.17 8.50
CA GLU A 193 -0.05 8.74 7.16
C GLU A 193 0.59 10.11 6.95
N GLY A 194 0.71 10.91 8.03
CA GLY A 194 1.31 12.24 8.00
C GLY A 194 2.83 12.26 7.86
N GLY A 195 3.48 11.09 7.82
CA GLY A 195 4.93 10.97 7.69
C GLY A 195 5.73 11.42 8.91
N ALA A 196 7.06 11.22 8.87
CA ALA A 196 7.97 11.51 9.98
C ALA A 196 8.16 13.01 10.25
N GLY A 197 7.89 13.87 9.27
CA GLY A 197 8.00 15.32 9.41
C GLY A 197 6.94 15.92 10.34
N GLY A 198 5.83 15.22 10.49
CA GLY A 198 4.70 15.64 11.31
C GLY A 198 4.18 17.04 10.98
N GLY A 199 3.05 17.39 11.55
CA GLY A 199 2.46 18.72 11.50
C GLY A 199 1.69 18.97 12.78
N GLU A 200 1.10 20.16 12.92
CA GLU A 200 0.28 20.49 14.08
C GLU A 200 -0.80 19.42 14.33
N ALA A 201 -1.53 19.02 13.30
CA ALA A 201 -2.61 18.04 13.37
C ALA A 201 -2.17 16.61 13.71
N SER A 202 -0.90 16.26 13.53
CA SER A 202 -0.32 14.94 13.83
C SER A 202 0.48 14.90 15.14
N SER A 203 0.64 16.05 15.80
CA SER A 203 1.29 16.10 17.11
C SER A 203 0.48 15.33 18.16
N HIS A 204 1.16 14.72 19.13
CA HIS A 204 0.49 13.87 20.12
C HIS A 204 -0.70 14.56 20.83
N PRO A 205 -0.62 15.81 21.33
CA PRO A 205 -1.75 16.46 21.98
C PRO A 205 -2.97 16.65 21.09
N GLU A 206 -2.75 16.88 19.78
CA GLU A 206 -3.80 17.12 18.79
C GLU A 206 -4.35 15.83 18.20
N ARG A 207 -3.59 14.74 18.26
CA ARG A 207 -3.99 13.45 17.69
C ARG A 207 -4.60 12.49 18.71
N SER A 208 -4.22 12.57 19.97
CA SER A 208 -4.74 11.68 21.01
C SER A 208 -6.23 11.90 21.26
N GLY A 209 -7.01 10.82 21.28
CA GLY A 209 -8.45 10.83 21.48
C GLY A 209 -9.26 11.43 20.32
N VAL A 210 -8.65 11.71 19.17
CA VAL A 210 -9.32 12.39 18.05
C VAL A 210 -10.12 11.42 17.16
N VAL A 211 -11.27 11.90 16.69
CA VAL A 211 -11.96 11.49 15.47
C VAL A 211 -12.24 12.75 14.69
N ARG A 212 -11.41 13.08 13.71
CA ARG A 212 -11.44 14.36 13.01
C ARG A 212 -11.64 14.15 11.52
N PRO A 213 -12.76 14.61 10.91
CA PRO A 213 -12.87 14.61 9.47
C PRO A 213 -11.83 15.57 8.88
N TYR A 214 -11.19 15.14 7.80
CA TYR A 214 -10.35 15.97 6.97
C TYR A 214 -10.60 15.62 5.50
N ALA A 215 -10.40 16.58 4.59
CA ALA A 215 -10.76 16.42 3.18
C ALA A 215 -12.13 15.72 3.01
N PRO A 216 -13.21 16.31 3.51
CA PRO A 216 -14.55 15.70 3.45
C PRO A 216 -15.09 15.60 2.02
N THR A 217 -14.47 16.29 1.08
CA THR A 217 -14.67 16.24 -0.37
C THR A 217 -13.35 16.52 -1.06
N GLY A 218 -13.11 15.95 -2.26
CA GLY A 218 -11.92 16.24 -3.07
C GLY A 218 -10.63 15.68 -2.45
N HIS A 219 -10.69 14.51 -1.87
CA HIS A 219 -9.49 13.80 -1.44
C HIS A 219 -8.84 13.13 -2.64
N ARG A 220 -7.52 13.33 -2.82
CA ARG A 220 -6.76 12.84 -3.99
C ARG A 220 -6.88 11.34 -4.26
N HIS A 221 -7.12 10.52 -3.23
CA HIS A 221 -7.36 9.09 -3.41
C HIS A 221 -8.71 8.76 -4.09
N GLU A 222 -9.63 9.74 -4.25
CA GLU A 222 -10.85 9.55 -5.06
C GLU A 222 -10.46 9.25 -6.50
N ALA A 223 -9.49 9.98 -7.07
CA ALA A 223 -9.01 9.78 -8.43
C ALA A 223 -8.48 8.35 -8.67
N GLU A 224 -7.72 7.81 -7.72
CA GLU A 224 -7.21 6.44 -7.80
C GLU A 224 -8.36 5.40 -7.77
N ILE A 225 -9.35 5.61 -6.90
CA ILE A 225 -10.52 4.73 -6.78
C ILE A 225 -11.35 4.78 -8.07
N GLU A 226 -11.62 5.98 -8.58
CA GLU A 226 -12.40 6.19 -9.80
C GLU A 226 -11.71 5.59 -11.03
N GLN A 227 -10.39 5.71 -11.14
CA GLN A 227 -9.61 5.11 -12.21
C GLN A 227 -9.73 3.57 -12.23
N PHE A 228 -9.68 2.91 -11.06
CA PHE A 228 -9.74 1.45 -10.96
C PHE A 228 -11.14 0.87 -11.09
N LEU A 229 -12.16 1.58 -10.63
CA LEU A 229 -13.52 1.06 -10.55
C LEU A 229 -14.45 1.63 -11.64
N ASP A 230 -13.93 2.54 -12.48
CA ASP A 230 -14.70 3.28 -13.51
C ASP A 230 -16.03 3.83 -12.97
N THR A 231 -15.98 4.37 -11.75
CA THR A 231 -17.16 4.89 -11.07
C THR A 231 -16.80 5.96 -10.05
N SER A 232 -17.64 6.97 -9.90
CA SER A 232 -17.45 7.98 -8.88
C SER A 232 -17.88 7.51 -7.48
N VAL A 233 -17.18 7.98 -6.47
CA VAL A 233 -17.46 7.68 -5.06
C VAL A 233 -17.59 8.94 -4.24
N ALA A 234 -18.50 8.95 -3.25
CA ALA A 234 -18.56 9.99 -2.24
C ALA A 234 -17.60 9.64 -1.10
N PHE A 235 -16.38 10.17 -1.15
CA PHE A 235 -15.29 9.82 -0.24
C PHE A 235 -15.17 10.80 0.91
N THR A 236 -14.98 10.28 2.11
CA THR A 236 -14.67 11.06 3.32
C THR A 236 -13.61 10.33 4.14
N CYS A 237 -12.62 11.07 4.63
CA CYS A 237 -11.57 10.52 5.46
C CYS A 237 -11.57 11.14 6.86
N HIS A 238 -11.29 10.30 7.88
CA HIS A 238 -11.17 10.70 9.27
C HIS A 238 -9.80 10.32 9.84
N ALA A 239 -9.14 11.31 10.42
CA ALA A 239 -8.00 11.08 11.30
C ALA A 239 -8.49 10.51 12.63
N VAL A 240 -7.95 9.39 13.08
CA VAL A 240 -8.34 8.75 14.35
C VAL A 240 -7.14 8.48 15.25
N ASP A 241 -7.44 8.21 16.53
CA ASP A 241 -6.42 7.90 17.56
C ASP A 241 -5.90 6.47 17.41
N MET A 242 -5.19 6.23 16.33
CA MET A 242 -4.35 5.04 16.12
C MET A 242 -3.08 5.46 15.37
N ILE A 243 -2.01 4.70 15.51
CA ILE A 243 -0.73 5.00 14.85
C ILE A 243 -0.76 4.47 13.42
N ARG A 244 -1.02 3.19 13.25
CA ARG A 244 -1.04 2.48 11.97
C ARG A 244 -2.44 1.95 11.68
N GLY A 245 -2.81 1.94 10.43
CA GLY A 245 -4.00 1.34 9.89
C GLY A 245 -4.85 2.28 9.05
N ALA A 246 -5.51 1.73 8.07
CA ALA A 246 -6.62 2.33 7.33
C ALA A 246 -7.80 1.36 7.35
N SER A 247 -8.97 1.88 7.69
CA SER A 247 -10.22 1.11 7.73
C SER A 247 -11.27 1.82 6.90
N ALA A 248 -11.66 1.22 5.78
CA ALA A 248 -12.72 1.72 4.92
C ALA A 248 -14.06 1.05 5.26
N THR A 249 -15.11 1.85 5.34
CA THR A 249 -16.50 1.39 5.41
C THR A 249 -17.23 1.95 4.19
N ASN A 250 -17.57 1.06 3.26
CA ASN A 250 -18.17 1.43 2.00
C ASN A 250 -19.67 1.07 2.02
N HIS A 251 -20.54 2.06 1.86
CA HIS A 251 -21.96 1.85 1.71
C HIS A 251 -22.33 1.88 0.23
N VAL A 252 -22.82 0.76 -0.26
CA VAL A 252 -23.15 0.55 -1.66
C VAL A 252 -24.65 0.31 -1.81
N PHE A 253 -25.27 1.00 -2.77
CA PHE A 253 -26.69 0.91 -3.04
C PHE A 253 -26.92 0.32 -4.45
N PRO A 254 -26.93 -1.02 -4.59
CA PRO A 254 -27.03 -1.66 -5.89
C PRO A 254 -28.39 -1.40 -6.55
N SER A 255 -28.41 -1.29 -7.87
CA SER A 255 -29.61 -1.04 -8.67
C SER A 255 -30.55 -2.26 -8.73
N GLY A 256 -29.99 -3.45 -8.60
CA GLY A 256 -30.70 -4.74 -8.68
C GLY A 256 -30.76 -5.50 -7.36
N PRO A 257 -31.46 -6.66 -7.35
CA PRO A 257 -31.46 -7.55 -6.21
C PRO A 257 -30.11 -8.28 -6.07
N VAL A 258 -29.55 -8.27 -4.88
CA VAL A 258 -28.31 -8.98 -4.56
C VAL A 258 -28.56 -9.92 -3.39
N SER A 259 -28.09 -11.15 -3.49
CA SER A 259 -28.12 -12.12 -2.40
C SER A 259 -26.78 -12.20 -1.66
N LYS A 260 -26.80 -12.72 -0.43
CA LYS A 260 -25.57 -13.00 0.32
C LYS A 260 -24.69 -14.05 -0.38
N GLY A 261 -25.31 -14.94 -1.17
CA GLY A 261 -24.63 -15.95 -2.00
C GLY A 261 -23.80 -15.32 -3.13
N ASP A 262 -24.37 -14.32 -3.81
CA ASP A 262 -23.69 -13.59 -4.89
C ASP A 262 -22.45 -12.87 -4.35
N LEU A 263 -22.57 -12.24 -3.19
CA LEU A 263 -21.43 -11.59 -2.53
C LEU A 263 -20.32 -12.59 -2.18
N TRP A 264 -20.67 -13.73 -1.58
CA TRP A 264 -19.66 -14.76 -1.28
C TRP A 264 -18.99 -15.31 -2.55
N GLN A 265 -19.72 -15.48 -3.63
CA GLN A 265 -19.17 -15.93 -4.90
C GLN A 265 -18.18 -14.90 -5.46
N ALA A 266 -18.56 -13.61 -5.45
CA ALA A 266 -17.71 -12.53 -5.94
C ALA A 266 -16.37 -12.44 -5.17
N TYR A 267 -16.46 -12.37 -3.86
CA TYR A 267 -15.24 -12.21 -3.05
C TYR A 267 -14.33 -13.44 -3.08
N ARG A 268 -14.89 -14.65 -3.10
CA ARG A 268 -14.07 -15.85 -3.24
C ARG A 268 -13.44 -15.95 -4.63
N GLY A 269 -14.21 -15.61 -5.67
CA GLY A 269 -13.69 -15.62 -7.03
C GLY A 269 -12.49 -14.71 -7.24
N CYS A 270 -12.43 -13.58 -6.52
CA CYS A 270 -11.30 -12.68 -6.60
C CYS A 270 -10.15 -13.04 -5.64
N TYR A 271 -10.46 -13.57 -4.44
CA TYR A 271 -9.48 -13.53 -3.34
C TYR A 271 -9.16 -14.89 -2.70
N GLU A 272 -9.76 -16.00 -3.14
CA GLU A 272 -9.52 -17.32 -2.52
C GLU A 272 -8.06 -17.76 -2.62
N ASP A 273 -7.39 -17.40 -3.71
CA ASP A 273 -6.01 -17.76 -4.01
C ASP A 273 -5.01 -16.60 -3.76
N GLU A 274 -5.49 -15.42 -3.30
CA GLU A 274 -4.62 -14.26 -3.08
C GLU A 274 -3.88 -14.36 -1.75
N PRO A 275 -2.53 -14.31 -1.76
CA PRO A 275 -1.73 -14.55 -0.55
C PRO A 275 -1.93 -13.44 0.50
N PHE A 276 -2.26 -12.22 0.08
CA PHE A 276 -2.34 -11.06 0.96
C PHE A 276 -3.74 -10.50 1.16
N VAL A 277 -4.79 -11.22 0.72
CA VAL A 277 -6.18 -10.84 1.01
C VAL A 277 -6.87 -11.93 1.83
N ARG A 278 -7.51 -11.54 2.92
CA ARG A 278 -8.28 -12.44 3.80
C ARG A 278 -9.73 -12.00 3.91
N MET A 279 -10.63 -12.98 3.86
CA MET A 279 -12.05 -12.76 4.10
C MET A 279 -12.36 -12.77 5.60
N ALA A 280 -12.86 -11.65 6.13
CA ALA A 280 -13.40 -11.52 7.48
C ALA A 280 -14.87 -11.11 7.40
N ALA A 281 -15.75 -12.04 7.01
CA ALA A 281 -17.17 -11.80 6.86
C ALA A 281 -18.01 -12.93 7.46
N GLY A 282 -18.82 -12.56 8.41
CA GLY A 282 -19.72 -13.49 9.08
C GLY A 282 -19.04 -14.25 10.23
N GLY A 283 -19.81 -14.87 11.06
CA GLY A 283 -19.38 -15.48 12.30
C GLY A 283 -19.80 -14.66 13.52
N SER A 284 -19.29 -15.04 14.66
CA SER A 284 -19.58 -14.40 15.95
C SER A 284 -18.28 -13.99 16.61
N GLY A 285 -18.34 -13.09 17.57
CA GLY A 285 -17.20 -12.63 18.34
C GLY A 285 -16.69 -11.25 17.92
N VAL A 286 -15.58 -10.82 18.50
CA VAL A 286 -15.03 -9.48 18.35
C VAL A 286 -14.45 -9.29 16.94
N TYR A 287 -13.72 -10.28 16.45
CA TYR A 287 -12.99 -10.24 15.17
C TYR A 287 -13.81 -10.71 13.97
N ARG A 288 -15.14 -10.49 13.96
CA ARG A 288 -16.01 -10.94 12.87
C ARG A 288 -15.98 -10.06 11.62
N TYR A 289 -15.41 -8.87 11.73
CA TYR A 289 -15.23 -7.92 10.63
C TYR A 289 -13.77 -7.44 10.58
N PRO A 290 -13.33 -6.95 9.41
CA PRO A 290 -12.00 -6.37 9.25
C PRO A 290 -11.71 -5.27 10.26
N GLU A 291 -10.52 -5.31 10.86
CA GLU A 291 -10.03 -4.23 11.73
C GLU A 291 -8.53 -4.02 11.56
N PRO A 292 -8.03 -2.76 11.51
CA PRO A 292 -6.62 -2.46 11.27
C PRO A 292 -5.68 -3.07 12.32
N LYS A 293 -6.16 -3.25 13.53
CA LYS A 293 -5.38 -3.84 14.61
C LYS A 293 -5.00 -5.31 14.32
N ALA A 294 -5.86 -6.06 13.64
CA ALA A 294 -5.61 -7.46 13.32
C ALA A 294 -4.51 -7.63 12.27
N VAL A 295 -4.35 -6.65 11.38
CA VAL A 295 -3.39 -6.68 10.26
C VAL A 295 -2.17 -5.78 10.48
N ALA A 296 -2.04 -5.14 11.64
CA ALA A 296 -0.94 -4.23 11.93
C ALA A 296 0.44 -4.88 11.74
N GLY A 297 1.32 -4.25 10.99
CA GLY A 297 2.67 -4.72 10.67
C GLY A 297 2.74 -5.82 9.60
N THR A 298 1.61 -6.23 9.02
CA THR A 298 1.54 -7.26 7.97
C THR A 298 1.24 -6.66 6.60
N ASN A 299 1.53 -7.42 5.53
CA ASN A 299 1.09 -7.05 4.17
C ASN A 299 -0.34 -7.54 3.86
N LEU A 300 -1.12 -7.90 4.88
CA LEU A 300 -2.46 -8.42 4.72
C LEU A 300 -3.48 -7.29 4.58
N ALA A 301 -4.44 -7.50 3.68
CA ALA A 301 -5.72 -6.82 3.65
C ALA A 301 -6.80 -7.76 4.18
N GLU A 302 -7.61 -7.33 5.13
CA GLU A 302 -8.85 -8.00 5.49
C GLU A 302 -10.03 -7.32 4.80
N VAL A 303 -10.90 -8.09 4.16
CA VAL A 303 -12.12 -7.62 3.51
C VAL A 303 -13.33 -8.38 4.04
N GLY A 304 -14.47 -7.72 4.10
CA GLY A 304 -15.70 -8.34 4.57
C GLY A 304 -16.93 -7.53 4.18
N PHE A 305 -18.11 -8.13 4.32
CA PHE A 305 -19.35 -7.49 3.93
C PHE A 305 -20.54 -7.90 4.79
N GLU A 306 -21.56 -7.06 4.80
CA GLU A 306 -22.91 -7.37 5.25
C GLU A 306 -23.95 -6.85 4.24
N LEU A 307 -24.99 -7.67 4.03
CA LEU A 307 -26.15 -7.28 3.25
C LEU A 307 -27.26 -6.84 4.18
N ASP A 308 -27.74 -5.60 4.03
CA ASP A 308 -28.90 -5.07 4.73
C ASP A 308 -30.17 -5.20 3.85
N PRO A 309 -30.96 -6.24 4.03
CA PRO A 309 -32.11 -6.49 3.17
C PRO A 309 -33.24 -5.47 3.37
N SER A 310 -33.23 -4.71 4.48
CA SER A 310 -34.30 -3.75 4.79
C SER A 310 -34.23 -2.52 3.89
N ASN A 311 -33.04 -2.10 3.47
CA ASN A 311 -32.82 -0.95 2.59
C ASN A 311 -31.98 -1.27 1.35
N LYS A 312 -31.77 -2.55 1.07
CA LYS A 312 -31.00 -3.06 -0.09
C LYS A 312 -29.57 -2.51 -0.14
N ARG A 313 -28.97 -2.23 0.99
CA ARG A 313 -27.62 -1.71 1.09
C ARG A 313 -26.65 -2.85 1.33
N ILE A 314 -25.54 -2.85 0.60
CA ILE A 314 -24.35 -3.62 0.93
C ILE A 314 -23.42 -2.72 1.74
N VAL A 315 -22.91 -3.21 2.85
CA VAL A 315 -21.85 -2.56 3.60
C VAL A 315 -20.60 -3.40 3.44
N VAL A 316 -19.57 -2.83 2.83
CA VAL A 316 -18.28 -3.48 2.64
C VAL A 316 -17.28 -2.87 3.59
N PHE A 317 -16.53 -3.74 4.27
CA PHE A 317 -15.46 -3.35 5.17
C PHE A 317 -14.14 -3.81 4.60
N SER A 318 -13.11 -2.98 4.74
CA SER A 318 -11.72 -3.37 4.49
C SER A 318 -10.80 -2.73 5.51
N ALA A 319 -9.73 -3.44 5.84
CA ALA A 319 -8.73 -2.98 6.78
C ALA A 319 -7.33 -3.40 6.33
N ILE A 320 -6.40 -2.47 6.37
CA ILE A 320 -4.99 -2.67 6.07
C ILE A 320 -4.10 -1.94 7.08
N ASP A 321 -2.84 -2.32 7.17
CA ASP A 321 -1.80 -1.43 7.72
C ASP A 321 -1.38 -0.43 6.64
N ASN A 322 -1.58 0.86 6.88
CA ASN A 322 -1.29 1.92 5.91
C ASN A 322 0.20 2.08 5.58
N MET A 323 1.10 1.56 6.42
CA MET A 323 2.55 1.57 6.18
C MET A 323 3.03 0.31 5.46
N MET A 324 2.27 -0.80 5.57
CA MET A 324 2.56 -2.08 4.93
C MET A 324 1.77 -2.23 3.62
N LYS A 325 0.61 -2.88 3.64
CA LYS A 325 -0.26 -3.06 2.46
C LYS A 325 -0.67 -1.74 1.81
N GLY A 326 -0.71 -0.65 2.58
CA GLY A 326 -0.98 0.69 2.05
C GLY A 326 0.25 1.45 1.55
N SER A 327 1.48 0.89 1.59
CA SER A 327 2.70 1.59 1.21
C SER A 327 3.88 0.64 0.97
N ALA A 328 4.83 0.53 1.91
CA ALA A 328 6.09 -0.18 1.75
C ALA A 328 5.92 -1.69 1.44
N GLY A 329 5.01 -2.37 2.13
CA GLY A 329 4.75 -3.79 1.89
C GLY A 329 4.17 -4.04 0.50
N GLN A 330 3.27 -3.17 0.03
CA GLN A 330 2.72 -3.22 -1.32
C GLN A 330 3.80 -2.96 -2.38
N ALA A 331 4.71 -2.01 -2.13
CA ALA A 331 5.82 -1.72 -3.03
C ALA A 331 6.76 -2.92 -3.18
N VAL A 332 7.10 -3.59 -2.08
CA VAL A 332 7.91 -4.83 -2.11
C VAL A 332 7.17 -5.96 -2.82
N HIS A 333 5.86 -6.11 -2.56
CA HIS A 333 5.01 -7.09 -3.23
C HIS A 333 4.99 -6.89 -4.76
N ALA A 334 4.75 -5.65 -5.20
CA ALA A 334 4.76 -5.31 -6.62
C ALA A 334 6.14 -5.50 -7.26
N ALA A 335 7.23 -5.16 -6.56
CA ALA A 335 8.60 -5.40 -7.02
C ALA A 335 8.90 -6.91 -7.16
N ASN A 336 8.43 -7.74 -6.22
CA ASN A 336 8.57 -9.20 -6.34
C ASN A 336 7.91 -9.72 -7.63
N VAL A 337 6.68 -9.27 -7.92
CA VAL A 337 5.96 -9.65 -9.15
C VAL A 337 6.70 -9.14 -10.39
N ALA A 338 7.11 -7.87 -10.42
CA ALA A 338 7.79 -7.27 -11.56
C ALA A 338 9.10 -7.98 -11.91
N LEU A 339 9.85 -8.40 -10.90
CA LEU A 339 11.14 -9.08 -11.05
C LEU A 339 11.01 -10.61 -11.20
N GLY A 340 9.79 -11.15 -11.17
CA GLY A 340 9.57 -12.60 -11.24
C GLY A 340 10.10 -13.38 -10.03
N LEU A 341 10.22 -12.73 -8.86
CA LEU A 341 10.57 -13.35 -7.59
C LEU A 341 9.35 -14.07 -6.98
N GLU A 342 9.60 -14.86 -5.92
CA GLU A 342 8.48 -15.41 -5.12
C GLU A 342 7.65 -14.25 -4.55
N GLU A 343 6.38 -14.21 -4.89
CA GLU A 343 5.49 -13.08 -4.62
C GLU A 343 5.41 -12.70 -3.13
N THR A 344 5.48 -13.71 -2.26
CA THR A 344 5.39 -13.53 -0.80
C THR A 344 6.74 -13.26 -0.12
N ALA A 345 7.84 -13.36 -0.85
CA ALA A 345 9.18 -13.22 -0.28
C ALA A 345 9.33 -11.93 0.55
N GLY A 346 9.86 -12.09 1.75
CA GLY A 346 10.09 -10.98 2.69
C GLY A 346 8.83 -10.39 3.35
N LEU A 347 7.65 -10.95 3.07
CA LEU A 347 6.35 -10.42 3.50
C LEU A 347 5.51 -11.39 4.34
N GLU A 348 6.05 -12.55 4.73
CA GLU A 348 5.31 -13.65 5.37
C GLU A 348 4.91 -13.39 6.83
N PHE A 349 5.25 -12.24 7.39
CA PHE A 349 4.88 -11.90 8.75
C PHE A 349 3.36 -11.85 8.93
N THR A 350 2.83 -12.72 9.79
CA THR A 350 1.38 -12.93 9.95
C THR A 350 0.74 -12.03 11.01
N GLY A 351 1.52 -11.18 11.67
CA GLY A 351 1.04 -10.25 12.69
C GLY A 351 1.34 -10.68 14.12
N LEU A 352 0.94 -9.83 15.05
CA LEU A 352 1.08 -10.04 16.50
C LEU A 352 -0.27 -10.25 17.16
N HIS A 353 -0.33 -11.16 18.15
CA HIS A 353 -1.51 -11.27 19.04
C HIS A 353 -1.08 -11.59 20.48
N PRO A 354 -1.55 -10.86 21.51
CA PRO A 354 -2.26 -9.59 21.34
C PRO A 354 -1.36 -8.51 20.75
N VAL A 355 -1.95 -7.64 19.93
CA VAL A 355 -1.23 -6.45 19.46
C VAL A 355 -1.04 -5.52 20.63
N GLY A 356 0.19 -5.17 20.95
CA GLY A 356 0.51 -4.22 22.00
C GLY A 356 -0.23 -2.91 21.80
N ALA A 357 -0.64 -2.28 22.90
CA ALA A 357 -1.10 -0.90 22.82
C ALA A 357 0.08 -0.02 22.33
N PRO A 358 -0.19 0.96 21.49
CA PRO A 358 0.82 1.93 21.08
C PRO A 358 1.34 2.73 22.29
#